data_3ca32d12459c82dcadc3fc615cb5b717
#
_entry.id   3ca32d12459c82dcadc3fc615cb5b717
#
_cell.length_a   1.000
_cell.length_b   1.000
_cell.length_c   1.000
_cell.angle_alpha   90.00
_cell.angle_beta   90.00
_cell.angle_gamma   90.00
#
_symmetry.space_group_name_H-M   'P 1'
#
loop_
_entity.id
_entity.type
_entity.pdbx_description
1 polymer ?
#
loop_
_entity_poly.entity_id
_entity_poly.type
_entity_poly.pdbx_seq_one_letter_code
_entity_poly.pdbx_strand_id
1 'polypeptide(L)'
;MKVYFRVDGGDIYSVAMGHIYRCLKVARLLRDKLEIESTFIAKNYEEGVSKIKEEQFEILLLNNDCGLNDDVQLTSQYVSGKCLITDVRHYKENDVIMLKEMCECLIMFDDLGNSSISPNVVINPSAAPGHRKYDFRTDTEYFLGPEYFFIATKAAPLSSVKEKVLNIAVSLGGADPARYTEEFVRKTIPLSSSYNFTFILGPAYDDIESFKALLSSLDFKAKVLHNIPDLPALFSKMGLVVTAGGDTCLELAYIGTPGLVVPTIEYEIETAKYLEGQEVFINLGDIKKLSNTAVCSKIISFAENLPKRKKYSENGKALIDGNGAKKVMNIILPKIS
;
A
#
# COMPACT_ATOMS: atom_id res chain seq x y z
N MET A 1 26.66 15.45 4.66
CA MET A 1 25.52 15.67 3.76
C MET A 1 24.23 15.40 4.54
N LYS A 2 23.14 16.10 4.27
CA LYS A 2 21.88 15.98 5.00
C LYS A 2 20.69 15.96 4.03
N VAL A 3 19.78 15.00 4.18
CA VAL A 3 18.57 14.85 3.38
C VAL A 3 17.36 15.19 4.23
N TYR A 4 16.42 15.92 3.66
CA TYR A 4 15.16 16.27 4.32
C TYR A 4 14.01 15.43 3.79
N PHE A 5 13.11 15.04 4.69
CA PHE A 5 11.89 14.32 4.37
C PHE A 5 10.68 15.15 4.78
N ARG A 6 9.85 15.56 3.82
CA ARG A 6 8.53 16.16 4.13
C ARG A 6 7.47 15.09 4.00
N VAL A 7 6.92 14.67 5.14
CA VAL A 7 5.94 13.57 5.19
C VAL A 7 5.05 13.72 6.42
N ASP A 8 3.78 13.35 6.30
CA ASP A 8 2.84 13.25 7.41
C ASP A 8 2.38 11.81 7.61
N GLY A 9 2.00 11.47 8.83
CA GLY A 9 1.42 10.18 9.17
C GLY A 9 0.65 10.25 10.48
N GLY A 10 -0.54 9.70 10.51
CA GLY A 10 -1.40 9.66 11.67
C GLY A 10 -2.46 8.57 11.55
N ASP A 11 -3.10 8.22 12.67
CA ASP A 11 -4.20 7.25 12.72
C ASP A 11 -5.55 7.91 12.38
N ILE A 12 -5.55 8.71 11.30
CA ILE A 12 -6.76 9.31 10.74
C ILE A 12 -6.88 8.93 9.27
N TYR A 13 -8.10 8.75 8.79
CA TYR A 13 -8.38 8.27 7.43
C TYR A 13 -7.68 9.08 6.33
N SER A 14 -7.51 10.39 6.52
CA SER A 14 -6.89 11.30 5.55
C SER A 14 -5.35 11.26 5.56
N VAL A 15 -4.71 10.70 6.60
CA VAL A 15 -3.25 10.74 6.79
C VAL A 15 -2.78 9.35 7.24
N ALA A 16 -2.56 8.47 6.26
CA ALA A 16 -2.17 7.09 6.54
C ALA A 16 -0.69 6.97 6.96
N MET A 17 -0.38 5.98 7.80
CA MET A 17 0.98 5.70 8.28
C MET A 17 1.94 5.13 7.21
N GLY A 18 1.41 4.66 6.07
CA GLY A 18 2.22 4.06 5.00
C GLY A 18 3.33 4.98 4.47
N HIS A 19 3.03 6.28 4.34
CA HIS A 19 3.98 7.31 3.89
C HIS A 19 5.18 7.45 4.86
N ILE A 20 4.90 7.50 6.18
CA ILE A 20 5.95 7.54 7.22
C ILE A 20 6.83 6.29 7.15
N TYR A 21 6.25 5.10 7.07
CA TYR A 21 7.02 3.85 7.02
C TYR A 21 7.93 3.79 5.78
N ARG A 22 7.45 4.27 4.63
CA ARG A 22 8.24 4.35 3.40
C ARG A 22 9.42 5.30 3.55
N CYS A 23 9.20 6.51 4.02
CA CYS A 23 10.23 7.50 4.26
C CYS A 23 11.24 7.05 5.33
N LEU A 24 10.79 6.47 6.44
CA LEU A 24 11.68 5.90 7.47
C LEU A 24 12.57 4.79 6.91
N LYS A 25 12.05 3.96 6.00
CA LYS A 25 12.87 2.92 5.37
C LYS A 25 13.98 3.50 4.50
N VAL A 26 13.70 4.55 3.74
CA VAL A 26 14.73 5.28 2.97
C VAL A 26 15.74 5.93 3.91
N ALA A 27 15.28 6.66 4.93
CA ALA A 27 16.15 7.34 5.88
C ALA A 27 17.08 6.37 6.64
N ARG A 28 16.57 5.19 7.06
CA ARG A 28 17.40 4.13 7.64
C ARG A 28 18.47 3.64 6.69
N LEU A 29 18.15 3.41 5.42
CA LEU A 29 19.12 2.97 4.43
C LEU A 29 20.20 4.02 4.17
N LEU A 30 19.84 5.31 4.17
CA LEU A 30 20.79 6.41 4.07
C LEU A 30 21.73 6.47 5.28
N ARG A 31 21.20 6.38 6.49
CA ARG A 31 21.97 6.37 7.74
C ARG A 31 22.88 5.16 7.86
N ASP A 32 22.30 3.94 7.75
CA ASP A 32 22.97 2.70 8.12
C ASP A 32 23.99 2.21 7.09
N LYS A 33 23.84 2.64 5.83
CA LYS A 33 24.74 2.22 4.74
C LYS A 33 25.69 3.31 4.26
N LEU A 34 25.37 4.57 4.49
CA LEU A 34 26.06 5.71 3.86
C LEU A 34 26.42 6.82 4.84
N GLU A 35 26.03 6.68 6.11
CA GLU A 35 26.27 7.68 7.16
C GLU A 35 25.68 9.06 6.79
N ILE A 36 24.59 9.08 5.99
CA ILE A 36 23.90 10.30 5.59
C ILE A 36 22.82 10.62 6.62
N GLU A 37 22.89 11.81 7.20
CA GLU A 37 21.91 12.30 8.15
C GLU A 37 20.58 12.65 7.47
N SER A 38 19.49 12.39 8.17
CA SER A 38 18.13 12.67 7.72
C SER A 38 17.38 13.49 8.76
N THR A 39 16.65 14.51 8.31
CA THR A 39 15.74 15.30 9.14
C THR A 39 14.33 15.24 8.57
N PHE A 40 13.35 14.95 9.40
CA PHE A 40 11.95 14.91 9.02
C PHE A 40 11.30 16.27 9.26
N ILE A 41 10.46 16.71 8.34
CA ILE A 41 9.54 17.84 8.46
C ILE A 41 8.15 17.24 8.44
N ALA A 42 7.41 17.33 9.53
CA ALA A 42 6.13 16.66 9.67
C ALA A 42 5.15 17.52 10.48
N LYS A 43 3.86 17.41 10.17
CA LYS A 43 2.80 17.92 11.05
C LYS A 43 2.78 17.12 12.34
N ASN A 44 2.33 17.74 13.42
CA ASN A 44 2.38 17.15 14.77
C ASN A 44 1.23 16.14 14.99
N TYR A 45 1.16 15.11 14.15
CA TYR A 45 0.35 13.92 14.40
C TYR A 45 1.12 12.95 15.28
N GLU A 46 0.55 12.59 16.44
CA GLU A 46 1.25 11.87 17.51
C GLU A 46 1.86 10.54 17.04
N GLU A 47 1.11 9.76 16.27
CA GLU A 47 1.53 8.43 15.81
C GLU A 47 2.74 8.51 14.87
N GLY A 48 2.68 9.42 13.88
CA GLY A 48 3.76 9.63 12.93
C GLY A 48 5.01 10.17 13.59
N VAL A 49 4.85 11.18 14.45
CA VAL A 49 5.95 11.80 15.20
C VAL A 49 6.60 10.80 16.15
N SER A 50 5.81 9.98 16.85
CA SER A 50 6.34 8.92 17.73
C SER A 50 7.19 7.92 16.97
N LYS A 51 6.75 7.49 15.77
CA LYS A 51 7.52 6.55 14.94
C LYS A 51 8.85 7.12 14.46
N ILE A 52 8.90 8.40 14.08
CA ILE A 52 10.14 9.05 13.68
C ILE A 52 11.10 9.17 14.88
N LYS A 53 10.58 9.52 16.07
CA LYS A 53 11.37 9.61 17.32
C LYS A 53 11.90 8.24 17.77
N GLU A 54 11.11 7.18 17.69
CA GLU A 54 11.54 5.80 17.98
C GLU A 54 12.77 5.40 17.16
N GLU A 55 12.86 5.88 15.91
CA GLU A 55 13.99 5.63 15.01
C GLU A 55 15.17 6.63 15.22
N GLN A 56 15.05 7.54 16.16
CA GLN A 56 16.08 8.53 16.54
C GLN A 56 16.44 9.52 15.40
N PHE A 57 15.49 9.85 14.53
CA PHE A 57 15.66 10.91 13.54
C PHE A 57 15.26 12.27 14.11
N GLU A 58 15.95 13.32 13.63
CA GLU A 58 15.60 14.71 13.92
C GLU A 58 14.25 15.06 13.26
N ILE A 59 13.41 15.84 13.97
CA ILE A 59 12.11 16.28 13.47
C ILE A 59 11.97 17.79 13.62
N LEU A 60 11.55 18.44 12.56
CA LEU A 60 11.05 19.80 12.52
C LEU A 60 9.52 19.73 12.45
N LEU A 61 8.85 20.16 13.51
CA LEU A 61 7.39 20.06 13.61
C LEU A 61 6.72 21.27 12.97
N LEU A 62 5.77 21.00 12.09
CA LEU A 62 4.79 21.93 11.61
C LEU A 62 3.51 21.85 12.46
N ASN A 63 2.79 22.97 12.59
CA ASN A 63 1.50 22.95 13.25
C ASN A 63 0.49 22.15 12.42
N ASN A 64 -0.39 21.36 13.05
CA ASN A 64 -1.44 20.60 12.36
C ASN A 64 -2.39 21.50 11.55
N ASP A 65 -2.67 22.69 12.04
CA ASP A 65 -3.52 23.70 11.38
C ASP A 65 -2.76 24.52 10.33
N CYS A 66 -1.48 24.21 10.09
CA CYS A 66 -0.66 24.88 9.10
C CYS A 66 -1.31 24.75 7.71
N GLY A 67 -1.69 25.87 7.13
CA GLY A 67 -2.22 25.93 5.78
C GLY A 67 -1.17 25.50 4.74
N LEU A 68 -1.61 25.17 3.52
CA LEU A 68 -0.72 24.69 2.48
C LEU A 68 0.41 25.68 2.15
N ASN A 69 0.08 26.97 2.03
CA ASN A 69 1.09 28.01 1.73
C ASN A 69 2.15 28.12 2.84
N ASP A 70 1.72 28.06 4.12
CA ASP A 70 2.64 28.12 5.26
C ASP A 70 3.51 26.86 5.33
N ASP A 71 2.93 25.69 5.06
CA ASP A 71 3.66 24.41 4.96
C ASP A 71 4.81 24.50 3.93
N VAL A 72 4.49 24.91 2.70
CA VAL A 72 5.48 25.05 1.62
C VAL A 72 6.53 26.11 1.97
N GLN A 73 6.12 27.25 2.50
CA GLN A 73 7.04 28.34 2.87
C GLN A 73 7.99 27.91 4.01
N LEU A 74 7.48 27.27 5.07
CA LEU A 74 8.31 26.77 6.16
C LEU A 74 9.26 25.65 5.70
N THR A 75 8.73 24.71 4.90
CA THR A 75 9.54 23.64 4.32
C THR A 75 10.67 24.23 3.48
N SER A 76 10.40 25.19 2.61
CA SER A 76 11.40 25.81 1.73
C SER A 76 12.54 26.46 2.50
N GLN A 77 12.28 27.07 3.66
CA GLN A 77 13.31 27.68 4.53
C GLN A 77 14.33 26.66 5.04
N TYR A 78 13.88 25.44 5.37
CA TYR A 78 14.75 24.39 5.88
C TYR A 78 15.57 23.69 4.79
N VAL A 79 15.03 23.60 3.57
CA VAL A 79 15.60 22.77 2.48
C VAL A 79 16.40 23.55 1.45
N SER A 80 16.62 24.85 1.64
CA SER A 80 17.36 25.68 0.70
C SER A 80 18.74 25.10 0.38
N GLY A 81 19.01 24.83 -0.90
CA GLY A 81 20.24 24.22 -1.39
C GLY A 81 20.49 22.80 -0.86
N LYS A 82 19.44 22.03 -0.56
CA LYS A 82 19.52 20.67 -0.03
C LYS A 82 18.59 19.73 -0.80
N CYS A 83 18.80 18.42 -0.65
CA CYS A 83 17.87 17.44 -1.21
C CYS A 83 16.63 17.27 -0.31
N LEU A 84 15.45 17.38 -0.92
CA LEU A 84 14.16 17.12 -0.31
C LEU A 84 13.50 15.90 -0.93
N ILE A 85 13.12 14.94 -0.08
CA ILE A 85 12.23 13.84 -0.44
C ILE A 85 10.87 14.15 0.17
N THR A 86 9.81 14.20 -0.64
CA THR A 86 8.46 14.46 -0.14
C THR A 86 7.51 13.33 -0.46
N ASP A 87 6.63 13.04 0.49
CA ASP A 87 5.60 12.02 0.41
C ASP A 87 4.29 12.55 1.01
N VAL A 88 3.76 13.60 0.37
CA VAL A 88 2.51 14.26 0.74
C VAL A 88 1.59 14.36 -0.49
N ARG A 89 0.28 14.20 -0.27
CA ARG A 89 -0.73 14.13 -1.34
C ARG A 89 -1.33 15.47 -1.73
N HIS A 90 -1.09 16.50 -0.93
CA HIS A 90 -1.81 17.77 -1.06
C HIS A 90 -1.05 18.86 -1.84
N TYR A 91 0.21 18.64 -2.20
CA TYR A 91 0.98 19.61 -2.99
C TYR A 91 0.45 19.73 -4.42
N LYS A 92 0.32 20.98 -4.87
CA LYS A 92 -0.11 21.35 -6.21
C LYS A 92 1.11 21.79 -7.04
N GLU A 93 0.91 22.04 -8.32
CA GLU A 93 1.98 22.44 -9.25
C GLU A 93 2.80 23.63 -8.73
N ASN A 94 2.18 24.70 -8.29
CA ASN A 94 2.90 25.88 -7.78
C ASN A 94 3.71 25.58 -6.52
N ASP A 95 3.24 24.69 -5.65
CA ASP A 95 3.95 24.27 -4.44
C ASP A 95 5.23 23.50 -4.82
N VAL A 96 5.11 22.61 -5.80
CA VAL A 96 6.22 21.81 -6.31
C VAL A 96 7.25 22.68 -7.02
N ILE A 97 6.80 23.66 -7.83
CA ILE A 97 7.71 24.62 -8.50
C ILE A 97 8.50 25.40 -7.44
N MET A 98 7.83 25.95 -6.43
CA MET A 98 8.50 26.71 -5.37
C MET A 98 9.52 25.85 -4.61
N LEU A 99 9.17 24.63 -4.23
CA LEU A 99 10.10 23.73 -3.54
C LEU A 99 11.27 23.32 -4.44
N LYS A 100 11.02 23.06 -5.73
CA LYS A 100 12.06 22.70 -6.70
C LYS A 100 13.07 23.82 -6.92
N GLU A 101 12.62 25.09 -6.94
CA GLU A 101 13.50 26.25 -7.06
C GLU A 101 14.38 26.46 -5.80
N MET A 102 13.89 26.06 -4.62
CA MET A 102 14.61 26.22 -3.37
C MET A 102 15.56 25.06 -3.04
N CYS A 103 15.21 23.85 -3.49
CA CYS A 103 16.01 22.64 -3.25
C CYS A 103 17.14 22.50 -4.27
N GLU A 104 18.18 21.78 -3.91
CA GLU A 104 19.15 21.24 -4.86
C GLU A 104 18.51 20.12 -5.70
N CYS A 105 17.73 19.28 -5.08
CA CYS A 105 16.97 18.22 -5.74
C CYS A 105 15.65 17.93 -4.98
N LEU A 106 14.54 17.89 -5.71
CA LEU A 106 13.23 17.52 -5.19
C LEU A 106 12.81 16.15 -5.73
N ILE A 107 12.68 15.18 -4.85
CA ILE A 107 12.21 13.82 -5.14
C ILE A 107 10.82 13.65 -4.53
N MET A 108 9.83 13.22 -5.31
CA MET A 108 8.47 13.04 -4.85
C MET A 108 8.01 11.60 -4.99
N PHE A 109 7.47 11.04 -3.90
CA PHE A 109 6.58 9.89 -3.99
C PHE A 109 5.18 10.37 -4.36
N ASP A 110 4.60 9.82 -5.44
CA ASP A 110 3.29 10.23 -5.95
C ASP A 110 2.40 9.02 -6.25
N ASP A 111 1.73 8.51 -5.24
CA ASP A 111 0.81 7.36 -5.38
C ASP A 111 -0.44 7.72 -6.19
N LEU A 112 -0.84 8.99 -6.22
CA LEU A 112 -2.06 9.43 -6.91
C LEU A 112 -1.86 9.66 -8.40
N GLY A 113 -0.63 9.93 -8.84
CA GLY A 113 -0.32 10.24 -10.22
C GLY A 113 -0.88 11.59 -10.64
N ASN A 114 -0.33 12.67 -10.10
CA ASN A 114 -0.73 14.02 -10.48
C ASN A 114 0.06 14.48 -11.71
N SER A 115 -0.62 14.64 -12.84
CA SER A 115 0.00 15.01 -14.11
C SER A 115 0.66 16.38 -14.13
N SER A 116 0.22 17.31 -13.29
CA SER A 116 0.69 18.69 -13.32
C SER A 116 1.97 18.95 -12.51
N ILE A 117 2.35 18.04 -11.61
CA ILE A 117 3.55 18.22 -10.80
C ILE A 117 4.85 17.90 -11.57
N SER A 118 5.88 18.70 -11.36
CA SER A 118 7.17 18.57 -12.06
C SER A 118 8.39 18.71 -11.13
N PRO A 119 8.56 17.79 -10.16
CA PRO A 119 9.80 17.74 -9.36
C PRO A 119 10.99 17.31 -10.23
N ASN A 120 12.17 17.14 -9.65
CA ASN A 120 13.29 16.54 -10.40
C ASN A 120 13.06 15.03 -10.62
N VAL A 121 12.48 14.35 -9.64
CA VAL A 121 12.21 12.91 -9.71
C VAL A 121 10.82 12.60 -9.16
N VAL A 122 10.04 11.81 -9.90
CA VAL A 122 8.79 11.19 -9.45
C VAL A 122 9.01 9.68 -9.27
N ILE A 123 8.63 9.16 -8.12
CA ILE A 123 8.59 7.72 -7.84
C ILE A 123 7.15 7.34 -7.51
N ASN A 124 6.55 6.50 -8.34
CA ASN A 124 5.20 5.98 -8.09
C ASN A 124 5.25 4.46 -7.99
N PRO A 125 5.20 3.88 -6.78
CA PRO A 125 5.26 2.44 -6.55
C PRO A 125 3.92 1.72 -6.69
N SER A 126 2.89 2.39 -7.21
CA SER A 126 1.55 1.79 -7.30
C SER A 126 1.47 0.68 -8.35
N ALA A 127 0.53 -0.25 -8.16
CA ALA A 127 0.37 -1.40 -9.05
C ALA A 127 -0.01 -1.03 -10.49
N ALA A 128 -0.69 0.08 -10.69
CA ALA A 128 -1.17 0.49 -12.01
C ALA A 128 -0.81 1.96 -12.33
N PRO A 129 0.48 2.34 -12.35
CA PRO A 129 0.87 3.72 -12.56
C PRO A 129 0.52 4.23 -13.97
N GLY A 130 0.40 3.34 -14.96
CA GLY A 130 0.03 3.68 -16.34
C GLY A 130 -1.37 4.25 -16.51
N HIS A 131 -2.26 4.03 -15.53
CA HIS A 131 -3.59 4.66 -15.49
C HIS A 131 -3.56 6.08 -14.96
N ARG A 132 -2.43 6.51 -14.37
CA ARG A 132 -2.18 7.87 -13.97
C ARG A 132 -1.71 8.65 -15.18
N LYS A 133 -2.34 9.78 -15.47
CA LYS A 133 -1.96 10.63 -16.58
C LYS A 133 -0.84 11.56 -16.11
N TYR A 134 0.37 11.25 -16.47
CA TYR A 134 1.51 12.17 -16.31
C TYR A 134 1.72 12.97 -17.58
N ASP A 135 1.88 14.27 -17.43
CA ASP A 135 2.47 15.12 -18.46
C ASP A 135 3.99 14.97 -18.38
N PHE A 136 4.54 13.95 -19.04
CA PHE A 136 5.97 13.65 -19.00
C PHE A 136 6.77 14.87 -19.43
N ARG A 137 7.41 15.52 -18.47
CA ARG A 137 8.25 16.70 -18.68
C ARG A 137 9.69 16.29 -18.86
N THR A 138 10.43 17.03 -19.69
CA THR A 138 11.82 16.72 -20.04
C THR A 138 12.81 16.98 -18.89
N ASP A 139 12.40 17.74 -17.88
CA ASP A 139 13.19 18.11 -16.70
C ASP A 139 12.79 17.30 -15.44
N THR A 140 11.97 16.25 -15.60
CA THR A 140 11.55 15.35 -14.55
C THR A 140 11.84 13.90 -14.95
N GLU A 141 12.49 13.15 -14.05
CA GLU A 141 12.67 11.70 -14.21
C GLU A 141 11.51 10.95 -13.56
N TYR A 142 10.95 9.97 -14.27
CA TYR A 142 9.78 9.20 -13.80
C TYR A 142 10.15 7.74 -13.60
N PHE A 143 9.93 7.23 -12.38
CA PHE A 143 10.11 5.83 -11.99
C PHE A 143 8.77 5.29 -11.50
N LEU A 144 8.06 4.62 -12.40
CA LEU A 144 6.66 4.25 -12.24
C LEU A 144 6.49 2.74 -12.30
N GLY A 145 5.96 2.15 -11.25
CA GLY A 145 5.64 0.73 -11.25
C GLY A 145 5.76 0.06 -9.90
N PRO A 146 5.12 -1.10 -9.77
CA PRO A 146 5.13 -1.87 -8.52
C PRO A 146 6.51 -2.43 -8.16
N GLU A 147 7.46 -2.45 -9.10
CA GLU A 147 8.86 -2.83 -8.83
C GLU A 147 9.58 -1.89 -7.86
N TYR A 148 9.02 -0.69 -7.61
CA TYR A 148 9.52 0.27 -6.61
C TYR A 148 8.79 0.16 -5.28
N PHE A 149 7.89 -0.81 -5.12
CA PHE A 149 7.12 -1.00 -3.90
C PHE A 149 8.00 -1.46 -2.72
N PHE A 150 7.75 -0.88 -1.55
CA PHE A 150 8.50 -1.15 -0.33
C PHE A 150 7.84 -2.28 0.46
N ILE A 151 8.46 -3.43 0.50
CA ILE A 151 8.00 -4.54 1.35
C ILE A 151 8.27 -4.22 2.82
N ALA A 152 7.21 -4.23 3.64
CA ALA A 152 7.30 -3.98 5.08
C ALA A 152 7.42 -5.26 5.91
N THR A 153 6.90 -6.40 5.41
CA THR A 153 6.91 -7.67 6.13
C THR A 153 8.31 -8.30 6.24
N LYS A 154 8.50 -9.08 7.31
CA LYS A 154 9.65 -10.00 7.46
C LYS A 154 9.35 -11.41 6.94
N ALA A 155 8.12 -11.68 6.53
CA ALA A 155 7.76 -12.98 5.98
C ALA A 155 8.48 -13.22 4.65
N ALA A 156 9.03 -14.40 4.48
CA ALA A 156 9.68 -14.81 3.24
C ALA A 156 8.63 -15.24 2.19
N PRO A 157 8.93 -15.07 0.89
CA PRO A 157 8.10 -15.62 -0.16
C PRO A 157 7.92 -17.14 -0.03
N LEU A 158 6.74 -17.63 -0.41
CA LEU A 158 6.44 -19.06 -0.38
C LEU A 158 7.34 -19.83 -1.35
N SER A 159 7.87 -20.97 -0.90
CA SER A 159 8.55 -21.93 -1.77
C SER A 159 7.56 -22.64 -2.71
N SER A 160 6.32 -22.88 -2.24
CA SER A 160 5.26 -23.50 -3.02
C SER A 160 3.88 -23.13 -2.49
N VAL A 161 2.89 -23.14 -3.36
CA VAL A 161 1.47 -22.97 -2.97
C VAL A 161 0.89 -24.25 -2.38
N LYS A 162 -0.12 -24.14 -1.53
CA LYS A 162 -0.84 -25.29 -0.98
C LYS A 162 -1.51 -26.11 -2.09
N GLU A 163 -1.36 -27.43 -2.07
CA GLU A 163 -2.02 -28.31 -3.04
C GLU A 163 -3.54 -28.18 -2.99
N LYS A 164 -4.11 -28.22 -1.79
CA LYS A 164 -5.53 -28.03 -1.53
C LYS A 164 -5.75 -26.72 -0.79
N VAL A 165 -6.78 -25.98 -1.22
CA VAL A 165 -7.28 -24.81 -0.50
C VAL A 165 -8.28 -25.29 0.54
N LEU A 166 -7.92 -25.18 1.81
CA LEU A 166 -8.83 -25.44 2.93
C LEU A 166 -9.14 -24.14 3.69
N ASN A 167 -8.17 -23.24 3.76
CA ASN A 167 -8.25 -22.00 4.52
C ASN A 167 -8.25 -20.79 3.58
N ILE A 168 -9.24 -19.92 3.71
CA ILE A 168 -9.38 -18.68 2.97
C ILE A 168 -9.35 -17.52 3.96
N ALA A 169 -8.40 -16.59 3.78
CA ALA A 169 -8.41 -15.33 4.51
C ALA A 169 -9.15 -14.25 3.70
N VAL A 170 -9.82 -13.35 4.40
CA VAL A 170 -10.53 -12.21 3.80
C VAL A 170 -10.14 -10.94 4.55
N SER A 171 -9.59 -9.96 3.83
CA SER A 171 -9.19 -8.66 4.39
C SER A 171 -9.47 -7.55 3.37
N LEU A 172 -10.54 -6.80 3.57
CA LEU A 172 -11.05 -5.81 2.59
C LEU A 172 -10.78 -4.36 3.02
N GLY A 173 -9.59 -4.13 3.57
CA GLY A 173 -9.12 -2.80 3.91
C GLY A 173 -9.12 -2.47 5.40
N GLY A 174 -8.62 -1.27 5.73
CA GLY A 174 -8.42 -0.82 7.11
C GLY A 174 -9.71 -0.45 7.85
N ALA A 175 -10.68 0.12 7.16
CA ALA A 175 -11.94 0.60 7.74
C ALA A 175 -13.19 -0.07 7.14
N ASP A 176 -13.18 -0.41 5.85
CA ASP A 176 -14.30 -0.97 5.09
C ASP A 176 -15.65 -0.23 5.31
N PRO A 177 -15.70 1.11 5.12
CA PRO A 177 -16.92 1.89 5.43
C PRO A 177 -18.12 1.49 4.55
N ALA A 178 -17.86 0.89 3.39
CA ALA A 178 -18.88 0.42 2.47
C ALA A 178 -19.36 -1.01 2.77
N ARG A 179 -18.88 -1.64 3.84
CA ARG A 179 -19.29 -2.98 4.30
C ARG A 179 -19.13 -4.08 3.25
N TYR A 180 -18.07 -4.05 2.48
CA TYR A 180 -17.77 -5.12 1.52
C TYR A 180 -17.47 -6.46 2.20
N THR A 181 -16.92 -6.44 3.42
CA THR A 181 -16.68 -7.66 4.22
C THR A 181 -18.00 -8.37 4.55
N GLU A 182 -19.03 -7.63 4.99
CA GLU A 182 -20.34 -8.18 5.24
C GLU A 182 -21.02 -8.70 3.96
N GLU A 183 -20.90 -7.94 2.86
CA GLU A 183 -21.41 -8.37 1.56
C GLU A 183 -20.74 -9.66 1.09
N PHE A 184 -19.42 -9.77 1.26
CA PHE A 184 -18.67 -10.98 0.94
C PHE A 184 -19.18 -12.19 1.72
N VAL A 185 -19.47 -12.05 3.02
CA VAL A 185 -20.11 -13.11 3.82
C VAL A 185 -21.42 -13.55 3.17
N ARG A 186 -22.33 -12.61 2.85
CA ARG A 186 -23.63 -12.90 2.23
C ARG A 186 -23.49 -13.60 0.89
N LYS A 187 -22.51 -13.22 0.07
CA LYS A 187 -22.24 -13.84 -1.24
C LYS A 187 -21.67 -15.24 -1.12
N THR A 188 -20.98 -15.57 -0.04
CA THR A 188 -20.20 -16.81 0.09
C THR A 188 -20.77 -17.80 1.11
N ILE A 189 -22.01 -17.61 1.60
CA ILE A 189 -22.71 -18.57 2.48
C ILE A 189 -22.59 -20.02 1.95
N PRO A 190 -22.79 -20.32 0.64
CA PRO A 190 -22.69 -21.69 0.16
C PRO A 190 -21.31 -22.32 0.32
N LEU A 191 -20.26 -21.52 0.52
CA LEU A 191 -18.88 -21.99 0.67
C LEU A 191 -18.49 -22.24 2.14
N SER A 192 -19.30 -21.79 3.12
CA SER A 192 -18.98 -21.85 4.54
C SER A 192 -18.80 -23.27 5.11
N SER A 193 -19.38 -24.28 4.46
CA SER A 193 -19.19 -25.69 4.81
C SER A 193 -17.99 -26.35 4.14
N SER A 194 -17.45 -25.74 3.07
CA SER A 194 -16.37 -26.32 2.26
C SER A 194 -15.00 -25.75 2.59
N TYR A 195 -14.94 -24.52 3.12
CA TYR A 195 -13.70 -23.80 3.44
C TYR A 195 -13.74 -23.21 4.84
N ASN A 196 -12.56 -23.15 5.47
CA ASN A 196 -12.37 -22.46 6.74
C ASN A 196 -12.07 -20.99 6.46
N PHE A 197 -13.00 -20.11 6.77
CA PHE A 197 -12.81 -18.68 6.58
C PHE A 197 -12.15 -18.03 7.81
N THR A 198 -11.26 -17.06 7.53
CA THR A 198 -10.70 -16.15 8.53
C THR A 198 -10.88 -14.73 8.02
N PHE A 199 -11.76 -13.96 8.66
CA PHE A 199 -11.94 -12.54 8.39
C PHE A 199 -10.97 -11.73 9.21
N ILE A 200 -10.25 -10.83 8.57
CA ILE A 200 -9.31 -9.91 9.21
C ILE A 200 -9.87 -8.50 9.04
N LEU A 201 -10.38 -7.95 10.13
CA LEU A 201 -10.90 -6.60 10.19
C LEU A 201 -9.76 -5.64 10.47
N GLY A 202 -9.70 -4.55 9.74
CA GLY A 202 -8.65 -3.55 9.90
C GLY A 202 -8.80 -2.71 11.17
N PRO A 203 -7.78 -1.91 11.54
CA PRO A 203 -7.77 -1.16 12.81
C PRO A 203 -8.92 -0.16 12.95
N ALA A 204 -9.37 0.42 11.84
CA ALA A 204 -10.46 1.38 11.81
C ALA A 204 -11.83 0.78 11.45
N TYR A 205 -11.95 -0.56 11.51
CA TYR A 205 -13.24 -1.22 11.32
C TYR A 205 -14.11 -0.96 12.54
N ASP A 206 -15.25 -0.31 12.35
CA ASP A 206 -16.23 -0.06 13.39
C ASP A 206 -17.10 -1.31 13.62
N ASP A 207 -17.68 -1.46 14.78
CA ASP A 207 -18.72 -2.43 15.14
C ASP A 207 -18.38 -3.92 14.79
N ILE A 208 -17.30 -4.42 15.38
CA ILE A 208 -16.88 -5.83 15.29
C ILE A 208 -17.95 -6.79 15.81
N GLU A 209 -18.68 -6.39 16.85
CA GLU A 209 -19.70 -7.23 17.47
C GLU A 209 -20.91 -7.43 16.55
N SER A 210 -21.35 -6.42 15.82
CA SER A 210 -22.37 -6.57 14.78
C SER A 210 -21.91 -7.51 13.66
N PHE A 211 -20.62 -7.45 13.26
CA PHE A 211 -20.09 -8.40 12.29
C PHE A 211 -20.13 -9.86 12.79
N LYS A 212 -19.76 -10.09 14.04
CA LYS A 212 -19.86 -11.43 14.67
C LYS A 212 -21.33 -11.90 14.79
N ALA A 213 -22.25 -10.99 15.12
CA ALA A 213 -23.68 -11.29 15.17
C ALA A 213 -24.22 -11.66 13.77
N LEU A 214 -23.77 -10.97 12.71
CA LEU A 214 -24.09 -11.33 11.33
C LEU A 214 -23.65 -12.77 10.99
N LEU A 215 -22.40 -13.13 11.29
CA LEU A 215 -21.88 -14.49 11.06
C LEU A 215 -22.76 -15.54 11.78
N SER A 216 -23.09 -15.28 13.03
CA SER A 216 -23.94 -16.18 13.85
C SER A 216 -25.34 -16.30 13.27
N SER A 217 -25.95 -15.20 12.81
CA SER A 217 -27.30 -15.19 12.22
C SER A 217 -27.40 -15.97 10.92
N LEU A 218 -26.27 -16.13 10.21
CA LEU A 218 -26.18 -16.84 8.91
C LEU A 218 -25.59 -18.26 9.07
N ASP A 219 -25.35 -18.73 10.31
CA ASP A 219 -24.62 -19.97 10.60
C ASP A 219 -23.28 -20.07 9.83
N PHE A 220 -22.61 -18.91 9.62
CA PHE A 220 -21.34 -18.82 8.89
C PHE A 220 -20.18 -19.01 9.87
N LYS A 221 -19.62 -20.21 9.90
CA LYS A 221 -18.48 -20.54 10.79
C LYS A 221 -17.19 -19.93 10.27
N ALA A 222 -16.65 -18.96 11.00
CA ALA A 222 -15.40 -18.30 10.64
C ALA A 222 -14.62 -17.84 11.87
N LYS A 223 -13.29 -17.67 11.71
CA LYS A 223 -12.48 -16.89 12.64
C LYS A 223 -12.58 -15.41 12.31
N VAL A 224 -12.66 -14.58 13.34
CA VAL A 224 -12.57 -13.12 13.19
C VAL A 224 -11.31 -12.67 13.93
N LEU A 225 -10.44 -11.99 13.21
CA LEU A 225 -9.24 -11.36 13.74
C LEU A 225 -9.35 -9.85 13.53
N HIS A 226 -8.73 -9.07 14.39
CA HIS A 226 -8.76 -7.62 14.30
C HIS A 226 -7.34 -7.06 14.46
N ASN A 227 -6.99 -6.07 13.64
CA ASN A 227 -5.76 -5.30 13.71
C ASN A 227 -4.49 -6.18 13.79
N ILE A 228 -4.25 -6.99 12.75
CA ILE A 228 -3.09 -7.86 12.69
C ILE A 228 -1.88 -7.07 12.16
N PRO A 229 -0.77 -6.98 12.92
CA PRO A 229 0.37 -6.14 12.56
C PRO A 229 1.13 -6.60 11.30
N ASP A 230 1.22 -7.90 11.07
CA ASP A 230 1.91 -8.49 9.92
C ASP A 230 0.96 -9.41 9.14
N LEU A 231 0.14 -8.82 8.29
CA LEU A 231 -0.80 -9.52 7.42
C LEU A 231 -0.10 -10.52 6.49
N PRO A 232 1.00 -10.18 5.81
CA PRO A 232 1.72 -11.11 4.95
C PRO A 232 2.17 -12.38 5.67
N ALA A 233 2.62 -12.29 6.92
CA ALA A 233 2.99 -13.47 7.73
C ALA A 233 1.79 -14.38 8.02
N LEU A 234 0.60 -13.80 8.19
CA LEU A 234 -0.64 -14.58 8.31
C LEU A 234 -1.03 -15.20 6.96
N PHE A 235 -0.99 -14.41 5.89
CA PHE A 235 -1.37 -14.84 4.53
C PHE A 235 -0.50 -15.98 4.01
N SER A 236 0.78 -16.04 4.37
CA SER A 236 1.68 -17.15 3.99
C SER A 236 1.19 -18.52 4.47
N LYS A 237 0.34 -18.57 5.49
CA LYS A 237 -0.24 -19.81 6.05
C LYS A 237 -1.55 -20.22 5.39
N MET A 238 -2.13 -19.35 4.57
CA MET A 238 -3.43 -19.56 3.91
C MET A 238 -3.29 -20.32 2.60
N GLY A 239 -4.36 -20.94 2.14
CA GLY A 239 -4.43 -21.54 0.80
C GLY A 239 -4.84 -20.53 -0.25
N LEU A 240 -5.64 -19.53 0.16
CA LEU A 240 -6.18 -18.47 -0.68
C LEU A 240 -6.42 -17.22 0.16
N VAL A 241 -6.28 -16.05 -0.44
CA VAL A 241 -6.59 -14.76 0.20
C VAL A 241 -7.52 -13.95 -0.70
N VAL A 242 -8.51 -13.33 -0.10
CA VAL A 242 -9.35 -12.31 -0.73
C VAL A 242 -9.00 -10.97 -0.10
N THR A 243 -8.58 -10.01 -0.90
CA THR A 243 -8.13 -8.70 -0.40
C THR A 243 -8.71 -7.56 -1.23
N ALA A 244 -8.67 -6.34 -0.69
CA ALA A 244 -8.92 -5.12 -1.46
C ALA A 244 -7.74 -4.82 -2.41
N GLY A 245 -7.92 -3.85 -3.31
CA GLY A 245 -6.91 -3.46 -4.31
C GLY A 245 -5.87 -2.45 -3.81
N GLY A 246 -5.66 -2.32 -2.51
CA GLY A 246 -4.63 -1.46 -1.90
C GLY A 246 -3.26 -2.12 -1.80
N ASP A 247 -2.35 -1.53 -1.00
CA ASP A 247 -0.96 -2.00 -0.84
C ASP A 247 -0.85 -3.45 -0.36
N THR A 248 -1.83 -3.93 0.39
CA THR A 248 -1.91 -5.32 0.87
C THR A 248 -1.85 -6.33 -0.28
N CYS A 249 -2.39 -5.99 -1.46
CA CYS A 249 -2.29 -6.90 -2.62
C CYS A 249 -0.86 -7.02 -3.16
N LEU A 250 -0.04 -5.96 -3.06
CA LEU A 250 1.37 -6.02 -3.46
C LEU A 250 2.22 -6.83 -2.47
N GLU A 251 1.93 -6.71 -1.18
CA GLU A 251 2.54 -7.56 -0.16
C GLU A 251 2.16 -9.03 -0.35
N LEU A 252 0.89 -9.30 -0.70
CA LEU A 252 0.41 -10.65 -1.01
C LEU A 252 1.09 -11.22 -2.26
N ALA A 253 1.31 -10.40 -3.30
CA ALA A 253 2.05 -10.76 -4.50
C ALA A 253 3.49 -11.16 -4.17
N TYR A 254 4.19 -10.37 -3.34
CA TYR A 254 5.54 -10.69 -2.85
C TYR A 254 5.60 -12.04 -2.13
N ILE A 255 4.65 -12.30 -1.22
CA ILE A 255 4.58 -13.60 -0.51
C ILE A 255 4.29 -14.74 -1.48
N GLY A 256 3.55 -14.48 -2.55
CA GLY A 256 3.15 -15.48 -3.53
C GLY A 256 1.98 -16.35 -3.08
N THR A 257 1.21 -15.93 -2.08
CA THR A 257 -0.04 -16.63 -1.75
C THR A 257 -1.10 -16.31 -2.82
N PRO A 258 -1.73 -17.33 -3.43
CA PRO A 258 -2.77 -17.12 -4.42
C PRO A 258 -3.92 -16.26 -3.87
N GLY A 259 -4.39 -15.31 -4.67
CA GLY A 259 -5.39 -14.36 -4.19
C GLY A 259 -6.43 -13.94 -5.21
N LEU A 260 -7.50 -13.35 -4.67
CA LEU A 260 -8.53 -12.66 -5.42
C LEU A 260 -8.65 -11.23 -4.91
N VAL A 261 -8.91 -10.28 -5.81
CA VAL A 261 -9.07 -8.87 -5.46
C VAL A 261 -10.51 -8.45 -5.61
N VAL A 262 -11.04 -7.80 -4.57
CA VAL A 262 -12.33 -7.12 -4.54
C VAL A 262 -12.05 -5.62 -4.46
N PRO A 263 -12.17 -4.85 -5.56
CA PRO A 263 -12.01 -3.40 -5.47
C PRO A 263 -13.16 -2.81 -4.67
N THR A 264 -12.85 -2.10 -3.60
CA THR A 264 -13.83 -1.49 -2.68
C THR A 264 -14.03 0.00 -2.94
N ILE A 265 -13.09 0.63 -3.63
CA ILE A 265 -13.12 2.04 -4.03
C ILE A 265 -12.67 2.17 -5.50
N GLU A 266 -12.99 3.29 -6.13
CA GLU A 266 -12.73 3.52 -7.56
C GLU A 266 -11.25 3.35 -7.94
N TYR A 267 -10.34 3.86 -7.14
CA TYR A 267 -8.90 3.73 -7.34
C TYR A 267 -8.44 2.26 -7.45
N GLU A 268 -9.04 1.37 -6.67
CA GLU A 268 -8.67 -0.05 -6.63
C GLU A 268 -9.15 -0.84 -7.86
N ILE A 269 -10.10 -0.30 -8.64
CA ILE A 269 -10.60 -0.93 -9.86
C ILE A 269 -9.46 -1.10 -10.87
N GLU A 270 -8.66 -0.06 -11.06
CA GLU A 270 -7.55 -0.10 -12.01
C GLU A 270 -6.42 -1.01 -11.53
N THR A 271 -6.12 -1.00 -10.23
CA THR A 271 -5.20 -1.95 -9.62
C THR A 271 -5.65 -3.40 -9.84
N ALA A 272 -6.93 -3.70 -9.60
CA ALA A 272 -7.46 -5.05 -9.80
C ALA A 272 -7.38 -5.50 -11.26
N LYS A 273 -7.69 -4.62 -12.22
CA LYS A 273 -7.56 -4.90 -13.65
C LYS A 273 -6.10 -5.14 -14.06
N TYR A 274 -5.18 -4.31 -13.57
CA TYR A 274 -3.76 -4.46 -13.85
C TYR A 274 -3.24 -5.81 -13.35
N LEU A 275 -3.50 -6.16 -12.08
CA LEU A 275 -3.05 -7.41 -11.47
C LEU A 275 -3.68 -8.65 -12.12
N GLU A 276 -4.92 -8.54 -12.61
CA GLU A 276 -5.55 -9.60 -13.42
C GLU A 276 -4.86 -9.75 -14.78
N GLY A 277 -4.55 -8.64 -15.46
CA GLY A 277 -3.82 -8.63 -16.73
C GLY A 277 -2.41 -9.21 -16.63
N GLN A 278 -1.75 -9.07 -15.46
CA GLN A 278 -0.46 -9.69 -15.15
C GLN A 278 -0.61 -11.15 -14.69
N GLU A 279 -1.81 -11.68 -14.62
CA GLU A 279 -2.13 -13.02 -14.09
C GLU A 279 -1.54 -13.23 -12.66
N VAL A 280 -1.62 -12.20 -11.81
CA VAL A 280 -1.20 -12.23 -10.41
C VAL A 280 -2.38 -12.58 -9.50
N PHE A 281 -3.54 -11.95 -9.74
CA PHE A 281 -4.76 -12.19 -8.96
C PHE A 281 -5.98 -12.35 -9.88
N ILE A 282 -7.00 -13.01 -9.34
CA ILE A 282 -8.34 -13.00 -9.95
C ILE A 282 -9.08 -11.74 -9.52
N ASN A 283 -9.55 -10.96 -10.45
CA ASN A 283 -10.39 -9.82 -10.18
C ASN A 283 -11.85 -10.28 -10.00
N LEU A 284 -12.38 -10.14 -8.78
CA LEU A 284 -13.80 -10.42 -8.50
C LEU A 284 -14.71 -9.30 -9.00
N GLY A 285 -14.19 -8.09 -9.19
CA GLY A 285 -14.99 -6.92 -9.53
C GLY A 285 -15.82 -6.43 -8.33
N ASP A 286 -16.82 -5.59 -8.62
CA ASP A 286 -17.76 -5.11 -7.62
C ASP A 286 -18.72 -6.24 -7.22
N ILE A 287 -18.43 -6.90 -6.09
CA ILE A 287 -19.21 -8.05 -5.62
C ILE A 287 -20.66 -7.69 -5.28
N LYS A 288 -20.97 -6.42 -5.03
CA LYS A 288 -22.35 -5.96 -4.77
C LYS A 288 -23.23 -6.10 -6.02
N LYS A 289 -22.61 -6.02 -7.20
CA LYS A 289 -23.31 -6.16 -8.51
C LYS A 289 -23.35 -7.59 -9.02
N LEU A 290 -22.64 -8.52 -8.40
CA LEU A 290 -22.57 -9.91 -8.80
C LEU A 290 -23.58 -10.78 -8.06
N SER A 291 -24.06 -11.86 -8.69
CA SER A 291 -24.83 -12.89 -8.02
C SER A 291 -23.95 -13.73 -7.08
N ASN A 292 -24.55 -14.35 -6.06
CA ASN A 292 -23.84 -15.27 -5.16
C ASN A 292 -23.16 -16.39 -5.96
N THR A 293 -23.86 -16.96 -6.94
CA THR A 293 -23.32 -18.00 -7.81
C THR A 293 -22.09 -17.53 -8.57
N ALA A 294 -22.08 -16.31 -9.11
CA ALA A 294 -20.94 -15.78 -9.84
C ALA A 294 -19.70 -15.61 -8.95
N VAL A 295 -19.87 -15.09 -7.73
CA VAL A 295 -18.78 -14.93 -6.76
C VAL A 295 -18.25 -16.31 -6.34
N CYS A 296 -19.14 -17.22 -5.93
CA CYS A 296 -18.75 -18.57 -5.51
C CYS A 296 -18.03 -19.32 -6.64
N SER A 297 -18.53 -19.28 -7.88
CA SER A 297 -17.91 -19.97 -9.02
C SER A 297 -16.49 -19.47 -9.31
N LYS A 298 -16.24 -18.17 -9.23
CA LYS A 298 -14.88 -17.61 -9.40
C LYS A 298 -13.93 -18.13 -8.32
N ILE A 299 -14.38 -18.16 -7.05
CA ILE A 299 -13.59 -18.65 -5.91
C ILE A 299 -13.29 -20.14 -6.08
N ILE A 300 -14.30 -20.98 -6.32
CA ILE A 300 -14.15 -22.43 -6.47
C ILE A 300 -13.22 -22.74 -7.66
N SER A 301 -13.49 -22.16 -8.82
CA SER A 301 -12.68 -22.39 -10.03
C SER A 301 -11.19 -22.08 -9.81
N PHE A 302 -10.88 -21.04 -9.05
CA PHE A 302 -9.49 -20.74 -8.74
C PHE A 302 -8.94 -21.63 -7.63
N ALA A 303 -9.72 -21.90 -6.58
CA ALA A 303 -9.31 -22.75 -5.46
C ALA A 303 -8.98 -24.19 -5.90
N GLU A 304 -9.69 -24.73 -6.87
CA GLU A 304 -9.52 -26.09 -7.37
C GLU A 304 -8.43 -26.21 -8.47
N ASN A 305 -8.04 -25.09 -9.10
CA ASN A 305 -7.05 -25.10 -10.19
C ASN A 305 -5.62 -24.87 -9.67
N LEU A 306 -4.98 -25.93 -9.21
CA LEU A 306 -3.59 -25.88 -8.71
C LEU A 306 -2.58 -25.33 -9.73
N PRO A 307 -2.58 -25.76 -11.02
CA PRO A 307 -1.67 -25.18 -12.02
C PRO A 307 -1.83 -23.66 -12.15
N LYS A 308 -3.06 -23.16 -12.20
CA LYS A 308 -3.32 -21.73 -12.28
C LYS A 308 -2.85 -21.01 -11.03
N ARG A 309 -3.09 -21.54 -9.83
CA ARG A 309 -2.60 -20.97 -8.57
C ARG A 309 -1.07 -20.90 -8.51
N LYS A 310 -0.37 -21.92 -8.98
CA LYS A 310 1.10 -21.93 -9.08
C LYS A 310 1.60 -20.81 -10.00
N LYS A 311 1.04 -20.71 -11.22
CA LYS A 311 1.38 -19.67 -12.19
C LYS A 311 1.19 -18.27 -11.61
N TYR A 312 0.04 -18.01 -11.01
CA TYR A 312 -0.31 -16.72 -10.41
C TYR A 312 0.62 -16.34 -9.25
N SER A 313 0.99 -17.32 -8.41
CA SER A 313 1.98 -17.14 -7.35
C SER A 313 3.37 -16.76 -7.88
N GLU A 314 3.83 -17.43 -8.92
CA GLU A 314 5.13 -17.15 -9.57
C GLU A 314 5.14 -15.77 -10.21
N ASN A 315 4.07 -15.40 -10.93
CA ASN A 315 3.91 -14.06 -11.51
C ASN A 315 3.91 -12.97 -10.44
N GLY A 316 3.22 -13.19 -9.31
CA GLY A 316 3.21 -12.25 -8.19
C GLY A 316 4.60 -12.00 -7.63
N LYS A 317 5.36 -13.07 -7.36
CA LYS A 317 6.74 -12.98 -6.86
C LYS A 317 7.70 -12.35 -7.88
N ALA A 318 7.46 -12.54 -9.17
CA ALA A 318 8.23 -11.88 -10.22
C ALA A 318 7.90 -10.39 -10.34
N LEU A 319 6.62 -10.00 -10.17
CA LEU A 319 6.18 -8.62 -10.20
C LEU A 319 6.73 -7.84 -9.00
N ILE A 320 6.70 -8.43 -7.81
CA ILE A 320 7.17 -7.84 -6.54
C ILE A 320 8.31 -8.67 -6.00
N ASP A 321 9.54 -8.36 -6.43
CA ASP A 321 10.76 -9.11 -6.11
C ASP A 321 11.37 -8.77 -4.74
N GLY A 322 10.76 -7.83 -4.00
CA GLY A 322 11.25 -7.34 -2.70
C GLY A 322 12.43 -6.37 -2.78
N ASN A 323 12.92 -6.04 -3.97
CA ASN A 323 14.05 -5.13 -4.18
C ASN A 323 13.65 -3.65 -4.33
N GLY A 324 12.38 -3.29 -4.15
CA GLY A 324 11.87 -1.94 -4.38
C GLY A 324 12.67 -0.86 -3.62
N ALA A 325 12.95 -1.07 -2.34
CA ALA A 325 13.77 -0.16 -1.56
C ALA A 325 15.19 0.02 -2.14
N LYS A 326 15.83 -1.06 -2.62
CA LYS A 326 17.14 -1.00 -3.25
C LYS A 326 17.09 -0.24 -4.58
N LYS A 327 16.05 -0.47 -5.40
CA LYS A 327 15.85 0.25 -6.67
C LYS A 327 15.66 1.74 -6.41
N VAL A 328 14.84 2.11 -5.42
CA VAL A 328 14.64 3.51 -5.02
C VAL A 328 15.94 4.14 -4.51
N MET A 329 16.74 3.43 -3.71
CA MET A 329 18.05 3.94 -3.29
C MET A 329 18.98 4.21 -4.46
N ASN A 330 19.00 3.35 -5.48
CA ASN A 330 19.81 3.58 -6.71
C ASN A 330 19.37 4.82 -7.49
N ILE A 331 18.09 5.25 -7.37
CA ILE A 331 17.59 6.49 -7.95
C ILE A 331 18.01 7.70 -7.11
N ILE A 332 17.89 7.60 -5.80
CA ILE A 332 18.13 8.71 -4.86
C ILE A 332 19.62 9.03 -4.77
N LEU A 333 20.50 8.03 -4.67
CA LEU A 333 21.93 8.21 -4.39
C LEU A 333 22.65 9.16 -5.36
N PRO A 334 22.48 9.06 -6.68
CA PRO A 334 23.12 9.98 -7.62
C PRO A 334 22.63 11.44 -7.53
N LYS A 335 21.53 11.68 -6.82
CA LYS A 335 20.89 13.00 -6.67
C LYS A 335 21.29 13.71 -5.37
N ILE A 336 21.89 12.98 -4.45
CA ILE A 336 22.30 13.47 -3.14
C ILE A 336 23.80 13.38 -2.91
N SER A 337 24.56 13.02 -3.95
CA SER A 337 26.04 12.89 -3.93
C SER A 337 26.74 14.22 -4.18
#